data_1169a9f36c44fc99aa5b28519011b76d
#
_entry.id   1169a9f36c44fc99aa5b28519011b76d
#
_cell.length_a   1.000
_cell.length_b   1.000
_cell.length_c   1.000
_cell.angle_alpha   90.00
_cell.angle_beta   90.00
_cell.angle_gamma   90.00
#
_symmetry.space_group_name_H-M   'P 1'
#
loop_
_entity.id
_entity.type
_entity.pdbx_description
1 polymer ?
#
loop_
_entity_poly.entity_id
_entity_poly.type
_entity_poly.pdbx_seq_one_letter_code
_entity_poly.pdbx_strand_id
1 'polypeptide(L)'
;MKKILIYLFAFAFLANSSYAGITFWTTEVQPARMEKQKEMAKAFEAKSGISVEVIPVEEKDLGKRATAAAAAGDLPDVIYHTLQYVLPWAEAGILDVNANNAVVKSLGKDTFAPGALNMAKKGGKIAAVPVDGWTQMVVYRKDLFKEFNLQPPTNYENISKAVKALSNADRF
;
A
#
# COMPACT_ATOMS: atom_id res chain seq x y z
N MET A 1 -59.31 12.12 -45.17
CA MET A 1 -58.79 11.11 -44.23
C MET A 1 -57.25 11.25 -44.19
N LYS A 2 -56.72 11.96 -43.20
CA LYS A 2 -55.27 12.24 -43.07
C LYS A 2 -54.61 11.10 -42.26
N LYS A 3 -53.68 10.36 -42.88
CA LYS A 3 -52.89 9.35 -42.22
C LYS A 3 -51.77 10.06 -41.49
N ILE A 4 -51.79 10.04 -40.14
CA ILE A 4 -50.73 10.52 -39.29
C ILE A 4 -49.70 9.38 -39.18
N LEU A 5 -48.49 9.63 -39.73
CA LEU A 5 -47.36 8.72 -39.64
C LEU A 5 -46.61 9.05 -38.36
N ILE A 6 -46.75 8.20 -37.35
CA ILE A 6 -46.03 8.31 -36.07
C ILE A 6 -44.65 7.69 -36.27
N TYR A 7 -43.60 8.52 -36.36
CA TYR A 7 -42.21 8.07 -36.28
C TYR A 7 -41.85 7.78 -34.81
N LEU A 8 -41.77 6.52 -34.46
CA LEU A 8 -41.23 6.07 -33.19
C LEU A 8 -39.69 6.22 -33.30
N PHE A 9 -39.16 7.31 -32.73
CA PHE A 9 -37.72 7.47 -32.53
C PHE A 9 -37.28 6.58 -31.36
N ALA A 10 -36.83 5.37 -31.68
CA ALA A 10 -36.18 4.52 -30.71
C ALA A 10 -34.81 5.14 -30.35
N PHE A 11 -34.78 5.94 -29.29
CA PHE A 11 -33.54 6.44 -28.71
C PHE A 11 -32.87 5.22 -28.02
N ALA A 12 -31.99 4.54 -28.74
CA ALA A 12 -31.10 3.55 -28.14
C ALA A 12 -30.18 4.31 -27.19
N PHE A 13 -30.51 4.32 -25.89
CA PHE A 13 -29.60 4.65 -24.84
C PHE A 13 -28.51 3.57 -24.85
N LEU A 14 -27.42 3.83 -25.59
CA LEU A 14 -26.16 3.17 -25.36
C LEU A 14 -25.73 3.59 -23.94
N ALA A 15 -26.09 2.80 -22.96
CA ALA A 15 -25.49 2.87 -21.63
C ALA A 15 -24.00 2.58 -21.85
N ASN A 16 -23.21 3.65 -22.04
CA ASN A 16 -21.80 3.58 -21.79
C ASN A 16 -21.68 3.22 -20.33
N SER A 17 -21.51 1.93 -20.04
CA SER A 17 -20.98 1.50 -18.77
C SER A 17 -19.57 2.09 -18.71
N SER A 18 -19.45 3.32 -18.21
CA SER A 18 -18.20 3.81 -17.70
C SER A 18 -17.84 2.85 -16.58
N TYR A 19 -17.04 1.85 -16.88
CA TYR A 19 -16.34 1.14 -15.82
C TYR A 19 -15.52 2.22 -15.12
N ALA A 20 -16.00 2.62 -13.94
CA ALA A 20 -15.23 3.51 -13.10
C ALA A 20 -13.89 2.81 -12.90
N GLY A 21 -12.80 3.48 -13.30
CA GLY A 21 -11.46 2.95 -13.12
C GLY A 21 -11.16 2.79 -11.63
N ILE A 22 -10.20 1.95 -11.31
CA ILE A 22 -9.70 1.77 -9.94
C ILE A 22 -8.73 2.91 -9.61
N THR A 23 -8.92 3.56 -8.48
CA THR A 23 -7.96 4.51 -7.91
C THR A 23 -7.04 3.78 -6.95
N PHE A 24 -5.73 3.89 -7.18
CA PHE A 24 -4.69 3.25 -6.39
C PHE A 24 -3.74 4.29 -5.80
N TRP A 25 -3.78 4.49 -4.48
CA TRP A 25 -2.82 5.32 -3.76
C TRP A 25 -1.59 4.51 -3.39
N THR A 26 -0.41 5.06 -3.67
CA THR A 26 0.87 4.42 -3.37
C THR A 26 1.85 5.36 -2.71
N THR A 27 2.59 4.85 -1.72
CA THR A 27 3.71 5.56 -1.09
C THR A 27 5.04 5.32 -1.82
N GLU A 28 5.06 4.48 -2.84
CA GLU A 28 6.22 4.20 -3.67
C GLU A 28 6.42 5.29 -4.74
N VAL A 29 6.77 6.51 -4.27
CA VAL A 29 6.80 7.74 -5.08
C VAL A 29 8.06 7.94 -5.92
N GLN A 30 9.09 7.11 -5.76
CA GLN A 30 10.32 7.20 -6.53
C GLN A 30 10.05 7.01 -8.03
N PRO A 31 10.66 7.81 -8.94
CA PRO A 31 10.34 7.78 -10.36
C PRO A 31 10.37 6.39 -11.00
N ALA A 32 11.42 5.61 -10.74
CA ALA A 32 11.54 4.25 -11.28
C ALA A 32 10.46 3.29 -10.75
N ARG A 33 10.05 3.43 -9.49
CA ARG A 33 8.97 2.63 -8.91
C ARG A 33 7.61 3.05 -9.43
N MET A 34 7.38 4.36 -9.59
CA MET A 34 6.15 4.89 -10.21
C MET A 34 5.99 4.41 -11.66
N GLU A 35 7.07 4.37 -12.43
CA GLU A 35 7.06 3.84 -13.79
C GLU A 35 6.61 2.37 -13.79
N LYS A 36 7.21 1.53 -12.92
CA LYS A 36 6.84 0.12 -12.79
C LYS A 36 5.38 -0.09 -12.36
N GLN A 37 4.88 0.69 -11.44
CA GLN A 37 3.47 0.61 -11.03
C GLN A 37 2.52 0.99 -12.18
N LYS A 38 2.87 2.01 -12.98
CA LYS A 38 2.09 2.38 -14.17
C LYS A 38 2.15 1.30 -15.26
N GLU A 39 3.29 0.63 -15.45
CA GLU A 39 3.38 -0.53 -16.34
C GLU A 39 2.48 -1.69 -15.86
N MET A 40 2.48 -1.97 -14.56
CA MET A 40 1.62 -3.00 -13.95
C MET A 40 0.12 -2.64 -14.11
N ALA A 41 -0.23 -1.37 -13.90
CA ALA A 41 -1.59 -0.86 -14.11
C ALA A 41 -2.06 -1.08 -15.56
N LYS A 42 -1.23 -0.72 -16.54
CA LYS A 42 -1.52 -0.97 -17.97
C LYS A 42 -1.66 -2.46 -18.30
N ALA A 43 -0.80 -3.30 -17.70
CA ALA A 43 -0.88 -4.75 -17.90
C ALA A 43 -2.16 -5.36 -17.28
N PHE A 44 -2.62 -4.81 -16.16
CA PHE A 44 -3.89 -5.17 -15.55
C PHE A 44 -5.08 -4.73 -16.43
N GLU A 45 -5.07 -3.48 -16.89
CA GLU A 45 -6.10 -2.94 -17.79
C GLU A 45 -6.22 -3.77 -19.08
N ALA A 46 -5.08 -4.14 -19.68
CA ALA A 46 -5.08 -4.98 -20.88
C ALA A 46 -5.71 -6.38 -20.66
N LYS A 47 -5.68 -6.90 -19.44
CA LYS A 47 -6.26 -8.21 -19.10
C LYS A 47 -7.70 -8.13 -18.62
N SER A 48 -8.05 -7.09 -17.87
CA SER A 48 -9.34 -6.96 -17.18
C SER A 48 -10.32 -6.03 -17.88
N GLY A 49 -9.83 -5.14 -18.74
CA GLY A 49 -10.61 -4.03 -19.28
C GLY A 49 -10.87 -2.90 -18.28
N ILE A 50 -10.28 -2.97 -17.07
CA ILE A 50 -10.48 -1.99 -16.01
C ILE A 50 -9.23 -1.12 -15.90
N SER A 51 -9.38 0.19 -16.08
CA SER A 51 -8.27 1.14 -15.90
C SER A 51 -7.87 1.29 -14.44
N VAL A 52 -6.60 1.60 -14.18
CA VAL A 52 -6.08 1.90 -12.84
C VAL A 52 -5.34 3.21 -12.87
N GLU A 53 -5.83 4.18 -12.09
CA GLU A 53 -5.16 5.44 -11.85
C GLU A 53 -4.21 5.29 -10.65
N VAL A 54 -2.89 5.39 -10.90
CA VAL A 54 -1.85 5.30 -9.86
C VAL A 54 -1.54 6.70 -9.34
N ILE A 55 -1.90 6.97 -8.10
CA ILE A 55 -1.79 8.27 -7.46
C ILE A 55 -0.69 8.22 -6.39
N PRO A 56 0.42 8.96 -6.56
CA PRO A 56 1.47 9.03 -5.55
C PRO A 56 1.01 9.81 -4.33
N VAL A 57 1.36 9.31 -3.14
CA VAL A 57 1.12 9.97 -1.86
C VAL A 57 2.37 9.84 -1.01
N GLU A 58 2.94 10.96 -0.57
CA GLU A 58 4.08 10.91 0.35
C GLU A 58 3.71 10.16 1.64
N GLU A 59 4.56 9.25 2.10
CA GLU A 59 4.29 8.40 3.26
C GLU A 59 3.93 9.22 4.50
N LYS A 60 4.61 10.35 4.73
CA LYS A 60 4.35 11.27 5.86
C LYS A 60 2.95 11.89 5.82
N ASP A 61 2.33 11.99 4.64
CA ASP A 61 1.04 12.64 4.44
C ASP A 61 -0.11 11.61 4.33
N LEU A 62 0.22 10.33 4.12
CA LEU A 62 -0.75 9.27 3.86
C LEU A 62 -1.82 9.18 4.96
N GLY A 63 -1.41 9.20 6.23
CA GLY A 63 -2.35 9.08 7.35
C GLY A 63 -3.38 10.21 7.39
N LYS A 64 -2.93 11.46 7.22
CA LYS A 64 -3.81 12.64 7.18
C LYS A 64 -4.75 12.59 5.98
N ARG A 65 -4.22 12.26 4.81
CA ARG A 65 -4.99 12.20 3.57
C ARG A 65 -6.06 11.11 3.64
N ALA A 66 -5.73 9.91 4.11
CA ALA A 66 -6.68 8.82 4.25
C ALA A 66 -7.79 9.15 5.27
N THR A 67 -7.45 9.79 6.40
CA THR A 67 -8.45 10.22 7.39
C THR A 67 -9.40 11.28 6.80
N ALA A 68 -8.88 12.26 6.08
CA ALA A 68 -9.69 13.29 5.44
C ALA A 68 -10.61 12.69 4.35
N ALA A 69 -10.07 11.79 3.51
CA ALA A 69 -10.83 11.11 2.47
C ALA A 69 -11.93 10.21 3.07
N ALA A 70 -11.63 9.50 4.17
CA ALA A 70 -12.64 8.70 4.87
C ALA A 70 -13.79 9.56 5.40
N ALA A 71 -13.48 10.72 5.98
CA ALA A 71 -14.50 11.66 6.47
C ALA A 71 -15.35 12.26 5.33
N ALA A 72 -14.76 12.42 4.15
CA ALA A 72 -15.45 12.92 2.95
C ALA A 72 -16.21 11.83 2.17
N GLY A 73 -16.01 10.55 2.49
CA GLY A 73 -16.55 9.43 1.69
C GLY A 73 -15.86 9.28 0.33
N ASP A 74 -14.60 9.72 0.21
CA ASP A 74 -13.81 9.79 -1.03
C ASP A 74 -12.48 9.01 -0.89
N LEU A 75 -12.57 7.84 -0.27
CA LEU A 75 -11.43 6.92 -0.18
C LEU A 75 -11.10 6.34 -1.55
N PRO A 76 -9.82 6.09 -1.87
CA PRO A 76 -9.45 5.34 -3.06
C PRO A 76 -9.88 3.87 -2.93
N ASP A 77 -9.96 3.17 -4.05
CA ASP A 77 -10.31 1.75 -4.07
C ASP A 77 -9.21 0.87 -3.45
N VAL A 78 -7.95 1.26 -3.65
CA VAL A 78 -6.77 0.54 -3.14
C VAL A 78 -5.76 1.52 -2.55
N ILE A 79 -5.21 1.18 -1.37
CA ILE A 79 -4.14 1.93 -0.72
C ILE A 79 -2.96 1.00 -0.44
N TYR A 80 -1.78 1.34 -0.99
CA TYR A 80 -0.52 0.75 -0.53
C TYR A 80 -0.04 1.49 0.72
N HIS A 81 0.08 0.76 1.84
CA HIS A 81 0.39 1.38 3.13
C HIS A 81 1.31 0.51 3.99
N THR A 82 1.94 1.14 4.96
CA THR A 82 2.80 0.47 5.93
C THR A 82 1.99 -0.23 7.02
N LEU A 83 2.62 -1.19 7.68
CA LEU A 83 2.02 -2.05 8.70
C LEU A 83 1.36 -1.27 9.86
N GLN A 84 1.89 -0.10 10.20
CA GLN A 84 1.37 0.75 11.29
C GLN A 84 -0.09 1.16 11.11
N TYR A 85 -0.61 1.15 9.87
CA TYR A 85 -1.99 1.53 9.57
C TYR A 85 -2.99 0.36 9.62
N VAL A 86 -2.53 -0.90 9.61
CA VAL A 86 -3.40 -2.07 9.51
C VAL A 86 -4.47 -2.08 10.60
N LEU A 87 -4.07 -2.04 11.87
CA LEU A 87 -5.02 -2.11 12.97
C LEU A 87 -5.90 -0.85 13.09
N PRO A 88 -5.33 0.38 13.18
CA PRO A 88 -6.16 1.57 13.35
C PRO A 88 -7.14 1.79 12.18
N TRP A 89 -6.71 1.52 10.95
CA TRP A 89 -7.58 1.70 9.80
C TRP A 89 -8.64 0.60 9.65
N ALA A 90 -8.33 -0.63 10.05
CA ALA A 90 -9.33 -1.68 10.15
C ALA A 90 -10.36 -1.39 11.25
N GLU A 91 -9.97 -0.73 12.33
CA GLU A 91 -10.88 -0.28 13.41
C GLU A 91 -11.76 0.89 12.99
N ALA A 92 -11.17 1.83 12.26
CA ALA A 92 -11.88 2.99 11.73
C ALA A 92 -12.77 2.67 10.51
N GLY A 93 -12.75 1.43 9.98
CA GLY A 93 -13.51 1.04 8.79
C GLY A 93 -12.96 1.59 7.48
N ILE A 94 -11.71 2.08 7.46
CA ILE A 94 -11.02 2.52 6.25
C ILE A 94 -10.62 1.33 5.38
N LEU A 95 -10.26 0.19 6.01
CA LEU A 95 -9.95 -1.05 5.31
C LEU A 95 -11.15 -1.97 5.25
N ASP A 96 -11.49 -2.47 4.07
CA ASP A 96 -12.45 -3.57 3.93
C ASP A 96 -11.79 -4.91 4.30
N VAL A 97 -11.95 -5.28 5.56
CA VAL A 97 -11.39 -6.52 6.11
C VAL A 97 -11.97 -7.76 5.41
N ASN A 98 -13.21 -7.72 4.95
CA ASN A 98 -13.82 -8.86 4.28
C ASN A 98 -13.23 -9.03 2.87
N ALA A 99 -13.08 -7.95 2.11
CA ALA A 99 -12.45 -7.98 0.79
C ALA A 99 -10.99 -8.44 0.89
N ASN A 100 -10.19 -7.87 1.79
CA ASN A 100 -8.79 -8.26 1.98
C ASN A 100 -8.66 -9.75 2.38
N ASN A 101 -9.52 -10.24 3.27
CA ASN A 101 -9.53 -11.65 3.66
C ASN A 101 -9.93 -12.57 2.50
N ALA A 102 -10.86 -12.15 1.64
CA ALA A 102 -11.27 -12.89 0.45
C ALA A 102 -10.13 -12.97 -0.58
N VAL A 103 -9.40 -11.87 -0.80
CA VAL A 103 -8.23 -11.85 -1.70
C VAL A 103 -7.16 -12.84 -1.23
N VAL A 104 -6.77 -12.82 0.05
CA VAL A 104 -5.77 -13.76 0.59
C VAL A 104 -6.25 -15.20 0.49
N LYS A 105 -7.54 -15.45 0.71
CA LYS A 105 -8.13 -16.77 0.54
C LYS A 105 -8.08 -17.25 -0.93
N SER A 106 -8.36 -16.36 -1.87
CA SER A 106 -8.32 -16.65 -3.32
C SER A 106 -6.91 -16.93 -3.82
N LEU A 107 -5.92 -16.18 -3.36
CA LEU A 107 -4.51 -16.37 -3.74
C LEU A 107 -3.87 -17.59 -3.05
N GLY A 108 -4.47 -18.08 -1.98
CA GLY A 108 -3.91 -19.14 -1.15
C GLY A 108 -2.94 -18.60 -0.09
N LYS A 109 -3.09 -19.06 1.15
CA LYS A 109 -2.25 -18.59 2.26
C LYS A 109 -0.77 -18.90 2.09
N ASP A 110 -0.45 -19.95 1.36
CA ASP A 110 0.94 -20.38 1.10
C ASP A 110 1.69 -19.42 0.15
N THR A 111 0.97 -18.52 -0.51
CA THR A 111 1.56 -17.43 -1.29
C THR A 111 2.30 -16.43 -0.41
N PHE A 112 1.98 -16.37 0.89
CA PHE A 112 2.45 -15.34 1.82
C PHE A 112 3.32 -15.92 2.93
N ALA A 113 4.31 -15.15 3.37
CA ALA A 113 5.05 -15.50 4.58
C ALA A 113 4.11 -15.54 5.80
N PRO A 114 4.14 -16.60 6.64
CA PRO A 114 3.24 -16.71 7.79
C PRO A 114 3.32 -15.53 8.77
N GLY A 115 4.53 -14.97 8.97
CA GLY A 115 4.75 -13.78 9.79
C GLY A 115 4.02 -12.55 9.25
N ALA A 116 4.06 -12.32 7.93
CA ALA A 116 3.36 -11.22 7.28
C ALA A 116 1.84 -11.34 7.44
N LEU A 117 1.29 -12.54 7.24
CA LEU A 117 -0.13 -12.79 7.48
C LEU A 117 -0.54 -12.55 8.94
N ASN A 118 0.32 -12.92 9.90
CA ASN A 118 0.02 -12.68 11.32
C ASN A 118 -0.02 -11.19 11.66
N MET A 119 0.90 -10.40 11.11
CA MET A 119 0.93 -8.95 11.29
C MET A 119 -0.25 -8.23 10.61
N ALA A 120 -0.80 -8.80 9.56
CA ALA A 120 -1.92 -8.23 8.81
C ALA A 120 -3.31 -8.60 9.38
N LYS A 121 -3.39 -9.26 10.56
CA LYS A 121 -4.66 -9.72 11.13
C LYS A 121 -5.30 -8.71 12.05
N LYS A 122 -6.65 -8.68 12.00
CA LYS A 122 -7.53 -8.12 13.03
C LYS A 122 -8.65 -9.11 13.36
N GLY A 123 -8.79 -9.48 14.63
CA GLY A 123 -9.89 -10.36 15.06
C GLY A 123 -9.95 -11.70 14.30
N GLY A 124 -8.79 -12.27 13.94
CA GLY A 124 -8.71 -13.54 13.21
C GLY A 124 -8.89 -13.43 11.68
N LYS A 125 -9.29 -12.27 11.15
CA LYS A 125 -9.39 -11.99 9.71
C LYS A 125 -8.16 -11.23 9.20
N ILE A 126 -7.87 -11.37 7.92
CA ILE A 126 -6.81 -10.59 7.28
C ILE A 126 -7.36 -9.20 6.93
N ALA A 127 -6.78 -8.17 7.53
CA ALA A 127 -7.20 -6.79 7.36
C ALA A 127 -6.47 -6.05 6.24
N ALA A 128 -5.31 -6.55 5.82
CA ALA A 128 -4.55 -6.03 4.69
C ALA A 128 -3.87 -7.19 3.95
N VAL A 129 -3.73 -7.08 2.63
CA VAL A 129 -3.03 -8.07 1.81
C VAL A 129 -1.53 -7.78 1.87
N PRO A 130 -0.69 -8.68 2.41
CA PRO A 130 0.77 -8.47 2.42
C PRO A 130 1.33 -8.47 0.99
N VAL A 131 2.16 -7.50 0.66
CA VAL A 131 2.81 -7.40 -0.66
C VAL A 131 4.31 -7.62 -0.55
N ASP A 132 4.94 -7.00 0.44
CA ASP A 132 6.36 -7.11 0.71
C ASP A 132 6.64 -7.24 2.22
N GLY A 133 7.91 -7.33 2.59
CA GLY A 133 8.34 -7.43 3.98
C GLY A 133 9.44 -6.45 4.31
N TRP A 134 9.34 -5.83 5.47
CA TRP A 134 10.37 -4.97 6.02
C TRP A 134 11.09 -5.66 7.17
N THR A 135 12.40 -5.56 7.15
CA THR A 135 13.22 -5.98 8.30
C THR A 135 14.01 -4.77 8.77
N GLN A 136 13.80 -4.38 10.02
CA GLN A 136 14.69 -3.41 10.66
C GLN A 136 15.88 -4.14 11.24
N MET A 137 17.08 -3.63 10.92
CA MET A 137 18.32 -4.19 11.41
C MET A 137 19.29 -3.07 11.78
N VAL A 138 20.17 -3.37 12.74
CA VAL A 138 21.26 -2.45 13.08
C VAL A 138 22.37 -2.62 12.05
N VAL A 139 22.63 -1.57 11.30
CA VAL A 139 23.74 -1.50 10.34
C VAL A 139 24.86 -0.69 10.98
N TYR A 140 26.12 -1.14 10.83
CA TYR A 140 27.27 -0.47 11.41
C TYR A 140 28.47 -0.44 10.47
N ARG A 141 29.31 0.56 10.63
CA ARG A 141 30.59 0.73 9.93
C ARG A 141 31.65 -0.18 10.55
N LYS A 142 32.01 -1.27 9.87
CA LYS A 142 33.01 -2.24 10.35
C LYS A 142 34.39 -1.63 10.56
N ASP A 143 34.79 -0.69 9.70
CA ASP A 143 36.05 0.03 9.79
C ASP A 143 36.12 0.87 11.07
N LEU A 144 35.07 1.64 11.40
CA LEU A 144 35.03 2.41 12.65
C LEU A 144 35.01 1.50 13.87
N PHE A 145 34.26 0.39 13.84
CA PHE A 145 34.24 -0.56 14.95
C PHE A 145 35.63 -1.18 15.20
N LYS A 146 36.37 -1.44 14.14
CA LYS A 146 37.76 -1.91 14.24
C LYS A 146 38.69 -0.81 14.77
N GLU A 147 38.62 0.41 14.30
CA GLU A 147 39.41 1.57 14.74
C GLU A 147 39.24 1.81 16.25
N PHE A 148 38.01 1.74 16.75
CA PHE A 148 37.68 2.00 18.15
C PHE A 148 37.65 0.74 19.01
N ASN A 149 38.10 -0.40 18.51
CA ASN A 149 38.13 -1.71 19.21
C ASN A 149 36.75 -2.08 19.80
N LEU A 150 35.68 -1.86 19.06
CA LEU A 150 34.31 -2.14 19.48
C LEU A 150 33.87 -3.53 19.03
N GLN A 151 33.06 -4.18 19.88
CA GLN A 151 32.41 -5.45 19.56
C GLN A 151 31.19 -5.20 18.64
N PRO A 152 30.83 -6.16 17.75
CA PRO A 152 29.63 -6.06 16.94
C PRO A 152 28.38 -5.73 17.77
N PRO A 153 27.45 -4.91 17.25
CA PRO A 153 26.28 -4.40 17.99
C PRO A 153 25.16 -5.45 18.07
N THR A 154 25.45 -6.62 18.63
CA THR A 154 24.55 -7.76 18.76
C THR A 154 23.65 -7.72 20.00
N ASN A 155 23.87 -6.76 20.89
CA ASN A 155 23.08 -6.52 22.08
C ASN A 155 23.10 -5.04 22.45
N TYR A 156 22.21 -4.62 23.35
CA TYR A 156 22.06 -3.21 23.74
C TYR A 156 23.31 -2.63 24.42
N GLU A 157 24.08 -3.46 25.15
CA GLU A 157 25.32 -3.01 25.80
C GLU A 157 26.36 -2.61 24.75
N ASN A 158 26.58 -3.46 23.74
CA ASN A 158 27.51 -3.16 22.64
C ASN A 158 27.07 -1.95 21.83
N ILE A 159 25.76 -1.82 21.58
CA ILE A 159 25.19 -0.64 20.90
C ILE A 159 25.46 0.62 21.74
N SER A 160 25.22 0.58 23.05
CA SER A 160 25.48 1.72 23.96
C SER A 160 26.95 2.11 24.00
N LYS A 161 27.87 1.12 24.06
CA LYS A 161 29.30 1.37 23.98
C LYS A 161 29.70 2.03 22.66
N ALA A 162 29.15 1.54 21.54
CA ALA A 162 29.44 2.08 20.23
C ALA A 162 28.91 3.52 20.10
N VAL A 163 27.70 3.79 20.54
CA VAL A 163 27.14 5.15 20.56
C VAL A 163 28.04 6.10 21.33
N LYS A 164 28.45 5.74 22.55
CA LYS A 164 29.33 6.59 23.37
C LYS A 164 30.71 6.84 22.74
N ALA A 165 31.29 5.82 22.10
CA ALA A 165 32.62 5.92 21.50
C ALA A 165 32.62 6.67 20.18
N LEU A 166 31.53 6.56 19.39
CA LEU A 166 31.43 7.08 18.03
C LEU A 166 30.60 8.38 17.92
N SER A 167 29.87 8.74 18.98
CA SER A 167 29.08 9.96 19.02
C SER A 167 30.00 11.18 19.09
N ASN A 168 30.39 11.67 17.93
CA ASN A 168 31.20 12.88 17.80
C ASN A 168 30.52 13.77 16.76
N ALA A 169 30.10 14.96 17.16
CA ALA A 169 29.38 15.91 16.34
C ALA A 169 30.13 16.31 15.05
N ASP A 170 31.47 16.17 15.05
CA ASP A 170 32.32 16.56 13.90
C ASP A 170 32.43 15.45 12.82
N ARG A 171 31.84 14.27 13.03
CA ARG A 171 31.97 13.11 12.11
C ARG A 171 30.69 12.79 11.33
N PHE A 172 29.55 13.44 11.64
CA PHE A 172 28.26 13.17 11.00
C PHE A 172 27.53 14.45 10.60
#